data_3b952af4bb6a067285a4baabd51554d7
#
_entry.id   3b952af4bb6a067285a4baabd51554d7
#
_cell.length_a   1.000
_cell.length_b   1.000
_cell.length_c   1.000
_cell.angle_alpha   90.00
_cell.angle_beta   90.00
_cell.angle_gamma   90.00
#
_symmetry.space_group_name_H-M   'P 1'
#
loop_
_entity.id
_entity.type
_entity.pdbx_description
1 polymer ?
#
loop_
_entity_poly.entity_id
_entity_poly.type
_entity_poly.pdbx_seq_one_letter_code
_entity_poly.pdbx_strand_id
1 'polypeptide(L)'
;IGGGMEIELACDVSVAVPESRFGLPEPRVGLAASGGLHRLARQVPLKKAMELALTGRMFTADEAVDMGVVNRLSPSRAGAGGALAMALETAALICKNAPLAVRATKQMMMHGLDLPDLEAAFAAPYPAFETMLGSQDAREGRLAFLQKRNPEWRGR
;
A
#
# COMPACT_ATOMS: atom_id res chain seq x y z
N ILE A 1 -12.34 10.60 -5.02
CA ILE A 1 -12.72 11.88 -4.44
C ILE A 1 -13.48 11.58 -3.17
N GLY A 2 -13.28 12.37 -2.09
CA GLY A 2 -13.96 12.16 -0.82
C GLY A 2 -13.77 10.74 -0.29
N GLY A 3 -14.83 10.07 0.13
CA GLY A 3 -14.80 8.70 0.62
C GLY A 3 -14.12 7.69 -0.33
N GLY A 4 -14.21 7.91 -1.65
CA GLY A 4 -13.46 7.09 -2.63
C GLY A 4 -11.95 7.25 -2.52
N MET A 5 -11.45 8.47 -2.24
CA MET A 5 -10.04 8.69 -1.95
C MET A 5 -9.64 8.16 -0.57
N GLU A 6 -10.53 8.21 0.41
CA GLU A 6 -10.28 7.60 1.73
C GLU A 6 -10.08 6.08 1.64
N ILE A 7 -10.85 5.41 0.76
CA ILE A 7 -10.68 3.97 0.45
C ILE A 7 -9.34 3.73 -0.25
N GLU A 8 -9.00 4.56 -1.23
CA GLU A 8 -7.73 4.47 -1.96
C GLU A 8 -6.55 4.58 -0.98
N LEU A 9 -6.53 5.59 -0.12
CA LEU A 9 -5.52 5.78 0.92
C LEU A 9 -5.44 4.62 1.95
N ALA A 10 -6.47 3.79 2.04
CA ALA A 10 -6.48 2.60 2.89
C ALA A 10 -5.93 1.36 2.17
N CYS A 11 -5.73 1.42 0.86
CA CYS A 11 -5.13 0.34 0.08
C CYS A 11 -3.60 0.38 0.18
N ASP A 12 -2.97 -0.80 0.09
CA ASP A 12 -1.50 -0.91 0.15
C ASP A 12 -0.82 -0.57 -1.18
N VAL A 13 -1.52 -0.84 -2.28
CA VAL A 13 -1.05 -0.61 -3.66
C VAL A 13 -2.23 -0.16 -4.50
N SER A 14 -2.02 0.86 -5.31
CA SER A 14 -3.05 1.38 -6.21
C SER A 14 -2.52 1.66 -7.63
N VAL A 15 -3.42 1.51 -8.59
CA VAL A 15 -3.19 1.82 -10.01
C VAL A 15 -4.35 2.68 -10.47
N ALA A 16 -4.06 3.78 -11.13
CA ALA A 16 -5.08 4.68 -11.66
C ALA A 16 -5.02 4.79 -13.19
N VAL A 17 -6.06 5.32 -13.78
CA VAL A 17 -6.06 5.75 -15.18
C VAL A 17 -5.67 7.23 -15.27
N PRO A 18 -5.09 7.70 -16.38
CA PRO A 18 -4.61 9.09 -16.50
C PRO A 18 -5.71 10.15 -16.27
N GLU A 19 -6.95 9.81 -16.58
CA GLU A 19 -8.10 10.73 -16.40
C GLU A 19 -8.60 10.79 -14.97
N SER A 20 -8.07 9.99 -14.06
CA SER A 20 -8.49 9.99 -12.64
C SER A 20 -8.25 11.33 -11.99
N ARG A 21 -9.18 11.69 -11.09
CA ARG A 21 -9.09 12.88 -10.26
C ARG A 21 -9.17 12.49 -8.80
N PHE A 22 -8.33 13.11 -8.01
CA PHE A 22 -8.21 12.86 -6.57
C PHE A 22 -8.49 14.12 -5.78
N GLY A 23 -8.89 13.97 -4.54
CA GLY A 23 -9.09 15.10 -3.62
C GLY A 23 -9.97 14.75 -2.45
N LEU A 24 -9.79 15.51 -1.37
CA LEU A 24 -10.60 15.51 -0.17
C LEU A 24 -11.27 16.87 -0.04
N PRO A 25 -12.37 17.12 -0.79
CA PRO A 25 -13.01 18.45 -0.89
C PRO A 25 -13.92 18.77 0.31
N GLU A 26 -13.98 17.94 1.34
CA GLU A 26 -14.84 18.06 2.50
C GLU A 26 -14.80 19.45 3.16
N PRO A 27 -13.65 20.16 3.25
CA PRO A 27 -13.62 21.51 3.82
C PRO A 27 -14.49 22.55 3.08
N ARG A 28 -14.74 22.33 1.78
CA ARG A 28 -15.59 23.20 0.97
C ARG A 28 -17.07 23.14 1.35
N VAL A 29 -17.46 22.11 2.09
CA VAL A 29 -18.83 21.91 2.59
C VAL A 29 -18.90 21.86 4.11
N GLY A 30 -17.84 22.35 4.80
CA GLY A 30 -17.82 22.46 6.25
C GLY A 30 -17.53 21.15 6.98
N LEU A 31 -16.96 20.15 6.30
CA LEU A 31 -16.63 18.85 6.86
C LEU A 31 -15.11 18.60 6.85
N ALA A 32 -14.70 17.50 7.47
CA ALA A 32 -13.33 16.99 7.41
C ALA A 32 -13.34 15.51 6.99
N ALA A 33 -12.41 15.13 6.13
CA ALA A 33 -12.25 13.75 5.63
C ALA A 33 -11.60 12.85 6.69
N SER A 34 -12.33 12.51 7.75
CA SER A 34 -11.79 11.86 8.96
C SER A 34 -11.10 10.52 8.69
N GLY A 35 -11.55 9.76 7.71
CA GLY A 35 -10.93 8.49 7.32
C GLY A 35 -9.66 8.65 6.48
N GLY A 36 -9.49 9.78 5.79
CA GLY A 36 -8.39 10.05 4.86
C GLY A 36 -7.23 10.85 5.43
N LEU A 37 -7.51 11.85 6.28
CA LEU A 37 -6.51 12.84 6.71
C LEU A 37 -5.29 12.21 7.41
N HIS A 38 -5.52 11.26 8.31
CA HIS A 38 -4.44 10.59 9.04
C HIS A 38 -3.58 9.71 8.14
N ARG A 39 -4.19 9.09 7.10
CA ARG A 39 -3.47 8.28 6.11
C ARG A 39 -2.69 9.17 5.15
N LEU A 40 -3.32 10.23 4.63
CA LEU A 40 -2.67 11.17 3.71
C LEU A 40 -1.42 11.78 4.34
N ALA A 41 -1.49 12.22 5.61
CA ALA A 41 -0.36 12.81 6.32
C ALA A 41 0.80 11.83 6.60
N ARG A 42 0.57 10.51 6.51
CA ARG A 42 1.59 9.47 6.66
C ARG A 42 2.19 9.02 5.32
N GLN A 43 1.48 9.21 4.22
CA GLN A 43 1.88 8.73 2.89
C GLN A 43 2.53 9.81 2.03
N VAL A 44 2.17 11.08 2.27
CA VAL A 44 2.59 12.23 1.46
C VAL A 44 3.36 13.22 2.35
N PRO A 45 4.39 13.91 1.83
CA PRO A 45 5.07 14.96 2.59
C PRO A 45 4.09 15.93 3.24
N LEU A 46 4.23 16.20 4.53
CA LEU A 46 3.24 16.89 5.35
C LEU A 46 2.76 18.23 4.74
N LYS A 47 3.66 19.03 4.16
CA LYS A 47 3.27 20.31 3.52
C LYS A 47 2.34 20.10 2.33
N LYS A 48 2.56 19.05 1.54
CA LYS A 48 1.68 18.66 0.44
C LYS A 48 0.33 18.15 0.95
N ALA A 49 0.35 17.29 1.95
CA ALA A 49 -0.86 16.81 2.59
C ALA A 49 -1.71 17.96 3.14
N MET A 50 -1.08 18.95 3.83
CA MET A 50 -1.75 20.14 4.35
C MET A 50 -2.32 21.01 3.24
N GLU A 51 -1.58 21.28 2.16
CA GLU A 51 -2.09 22.03 1.01
C GLU A 51 -3.36 21.40 0.45
N LEU A 52 -3.30 20.09 0.17
CA LEU A 52 -4.44 19.36 -0.39
C LEU A 52 -5.65 19.35 0.55
N ALA A 53 -5.42 19.03 1.82
CA ALA A 53 -6.46 18.89 2.82
C ALA A 53 -7.12 20.23 3.18
N LEU A 54 -6.34 21.31 3.36
CA LEU A 54 -6.87 22.60 3.77
C LEU A 54 -7.55 23.37 2.63
N THR A 55 -7.06 23.21 1.39
CA THR A 55 -7.68 23.86 0.23
C THR A 55 -8.85 23.07 -0.33
N GLY A 56 -8.91 21.76 -0.05
CA GLY A 56 -9.84 20.84 -0.69
C GLY A 56 -9.69 20.80 -2.21
N ARG A 57 -8.53 21.20 -2.77
CA ARG A 57 -8.33 21.19 -4.22
C ARG A 57 -8.28 19.78 -4.77
N MET A 58 -8.77 19.67 -5.99
CA MET A 58 -8.58 18.45 -6.77
C MET A 58 -7.18 18.42 -7.37
N PHE A 59 -6.65 17.20 -7.57
CA PHE A 59 -5.37 16.99 -8.23
C PHE A 59 -5.45 15.85 -9.25
N THR A 60 -4.50 15.83 -10.17
CA THR A 60 -4.46 14.91 -11.30
C THR A 60 -3.88 13.55 -10.90
N ALA A 61 -4.02 12.57 -11.81
CA ALA A 61 -3.41 11.26 -11.64
C ALA A 61 -1.87 11.34 -11.66
N ASP A 62 -1.29 12.22 -12.48
CA ASP A 62 0.16 12.44 -12.50
C ASP A 62 0.64 13.02 -11.17
N GLU A 63 -0.03 14.06 -10.64
CA GLU A 63 0.28 14.58 -9.31
C GLU A 63 0.17 13.52 -8.21
N ALA A 64 -0.81 12.59 -8.33
CA ALA A 64 -0.98 11.50 -7.39
C ALA A 64 0.19 10.51 -7.41
N VAL A 65 0.73 10.21 -8.59
CA VAL A 65 1.95 9.39 -8.73
C VAL A 65 3.17 10.13 -8.19
N ASP A 66 3.35 11.40 -8.56
CA ASP A 66 4.50 12.20 -8.11
C ASP A 66 4.55 12.35 -6.58
N MET A 67 3.41 12.37 -5.93
CA MET A 67 3.30 12.43 -4.47
C MET A 67 3.35 11.06 -3.78
N GLY A 68 3.28 9.97 -4.52
CA GLY A 68 3.25 8.61 -3.98
C GLY A 68 1.89 8.17 -3.45
N VAL A 69 0.82 8.89 -3.75
CA VAL A 69 -0.57 8.47 -3.44
C VAL A 69 -0.94 7.25 -4.29
N VAL A 70 -0.59 7.26 -5.58
CA VAL A 70 -0.80 6.17 -6.51
C VAL A 70 0.55 5.60 -6.95
N ASN A 71 0.68 4.28 -7.03
CA ASN A 71 1.94 3.65 -7.42
C ASN A 71 2.28 3.87 -8.90
N ARG A 72 1.27 3.84 -9.78
CA ARG A 72 1.47 4.01 -11.23
C ARG A 72 0.17 4.25 -11.99
N LEU A 73 0.30 4.77 -13.21
CA LEU A 73 -0.81 4.90 -14.14
C LEU A 73 -0.85 3.72 -15.12
N SER A 74 -2.06 3.33 -15.50
CA SER A 74 -2.25 2.41 -16.62
C SER A 74 -2.20 3.16 -17.95
N PRO A 75 -1.71 2.55 -19.03
CA PRO A 75 -1.69 3.18 -20.35
C PRO A 75 -3.09 3.30 -20.98
N SER A 76 -4.07 2.59 -20.47
CA SER A 76 -5.44 2.60 -20.97
C SER A 76 -6.46 2.41 -19.84
N ARG A 77 -7.73 2.78 -20.10
CA ARG A 77 -8.84 2.63 -19.13
C ARG A 77 -9.29 1.18 -18.95
N ALA A 78 -9.22 0.39 -19.99
CA ALA A 78 -9.75 -0.98 -20.00
C ALA A 78 -8.88 -1.92 -20.85
N GLY A 79 -9.20 -3.22 -20.82
CA GLY A 79 -8.47 -4.25 -21.53
C GLY A 79 -7.19 -4.69 -20.83
N ALA A 80 -6.29 -5.32 -21.55
CA ALA A 80 -5.05 -5.90 -21.02
C ALA A 80 -4.10 -4.87 -20.40
N GLY A 81 -4.14 -3.61 -20.83
CA GLY A 81 -3.35 -2.51 -20.26
C GLY A 81 -4.14 -1.64 -19.28
N GLY A 82 -5.36 -1.99 -18.90
CA GLY A 82 -6.19 -1.20 -17.99
C GLY A 82 -5.76 -1.30 -16.53
N ALA A 83 -6.20 -0.35 -15.71
CA ALA A 83 -5.83 -0.28 -14.29
C ALA A 83 -6.13 -1.57 -13.52
N LEU A 84 -7.28 -2.19 -13.76
CA LEU A 84 -7.65 -3.46 -13.13
C LEU A 84 -6.67 -4.59 -13.52
N ALA A 85 -6.34 -4.70 -14.81
CA ALA A 85 -5.41 -5.73 -15.29
C ALA A 85 -4.03 -5.56 -14.61
N MET A 86 -3.50 -4.33 -14.58
CA MET A 86 -2.23 -4.03 -13.91
C MET A 86 -2.27 -4.27 -12.39
N ALA A 87 -3.39 -3.98 -11.73
CA ALA A 87 -3.57 -4.29 -10.32
C ALA A 87 -3.59 -5.80 -10.07
N LEU A 88 -4.28 -6.57 -10.92
CA LEU A 88 -4.31 -8.04 -10.85
C LEU A 88 -2.94 -8.66 -11.14
N GLU A 89 -2.16 -8.11 -12.07
CA GLU A 89 -0.76 -8.52 -12.29
C GLU A 89 0.09 -8.32 -11.03
N THR A 90 -0.07 -7.16 -10.37
CA THR A 90 0.62 -6.90 -9.09
C THR A 90 0.19 -7.87 -8.00
N ALA A 91 -1.11 -8.13 -7.88
CA ALA A 91 -1.63 -9.11 -6.94
C ALA A 91 -1.09 -10.52 -7.22
N ALA A 92 -1.00 -10.91 -8.50
CA ALA A 92 -0.42 -12.18 -8.90
C ALA A 92 1.07 -12.29 -8.54
N LEU A 93 1.85 -11.19 -8.64
CA LEU A 93 3.24 -11.17 -8.18
C LEU A 93 3.34 -11.33 -6.66
N ILE A 94 2.46 -10.68 -5.90
CA ILE A 94 2.39 -10.84 -4.45
C ILE A 94 2.06 -12.29 -4.08
N CYS A 95 1.10 -12.91 -4.78
CA CYS A 95 0.69 -14.29 -4.55
C CYS A 95 1.77 -15.35 -4.90
N LYS A 96 2.80 -14.99 -5.65
CA LYS A 96 3.97 -15.87 -5.86
C LYS A 96 4.90 -15.96 -4.66
N ASN A 97 4.76 -15.07 -3.70
CA ASN A 97 5.59 -15.05 -2.49
C ASN A 97 4.96 -15.89 -1.37
N ALA A 98 5.78 -16.27 -0.39
CA ALA A 98 5.33 -17.00 0.79
C ALA A 98 4.25 -16.18 1.55
N PRO A 99 3.02 -16.69 1.73
CA PRO A 99 1.92 -15.91 2.26
C PRO A 99 2.15 -15.43 3.70
N LEU A 100 2.84 -16.20 4.53
CA LEU A 100 3.19 -15.79 5.89
C LEU A 100 4.24 -14.67 5.89
N ALA A 101 5.18 -14.70 4.95
CA ALA A 101 6.18 -13.63 4.81
C ALA A 101 5.53 -12.32 4.34
N VAL A 102 4.61 -12.38 3.39
CA VAL A 102 3.84 -11.19 2.93
C VAL A 102 3.06 -10.56 4.10
N ARG A 103 2.38 -11.38 4.91
CA ARG A 103 1.64 -10.90 6.09
C ARG A 103 2.55 -10.30 7.14
N ALA A 104 3.68 -10.93 7.42
CA ALA A 104 4.68 -10.42 8.37
C ALA A 104 5.25 -9.08 7.90
N THR A 105 5.63 -8.98 6.63
CA THR A 105 6.12 -7.74 6.02
C THR A 105 5.11 -6.59 6.18
N LYS A 106 3.85 -6.82 5.83
CA LYS A 106 2.79 -5.80 5.99
C LYS A 106 2.60 -5.41 7.45
N GLN A 107 2.52 -6.37 8.38
CA GLN A 107 2.37 -6.08 9.80
C GLN A 107 3.53 -5.24 10.33
N MET A 108 4.77 -5.62 10.02
CA MET A 108 5.95 -4.89 10.48
C MET A 108 6.00 -3.47 9.95
N MET A 109 5.71 -3.26 8.67
CA MET A 109 5.66 -1.91 8.08
C MET A 109 4.58 -1.05 8.71
N MET A 110 3.35 -1.55 8.81
CA MET A 110 2.22 -0.77 9.32
C MET A 110 2.34 -0.49 10.82
N HIS A 111 2.65 -1.51 11.62
CA HIS A 111 2.80 -1.35 13.07
C HIS A 111 4.03 -0.52 13.41
N GLY A 112 5.14 -0.71 12.68
CA GLY A 112 6.37 0.08 12.90
C GLY A 112 6.18 1.58 12.70
N LEU A 113 5.28 1.99 11.79
CA LEU A 113 4.94 3.42 11.58
C LEU A 113 4.16 4.05 12.75
N ASP A 114 3.55 3.25 13.62
CA ASP A 114 2.82 3.73 14.79
C ASP A 114 3.70 3.82 16.04
N LEU A 115 4.98 3.41 15.96
CA LEU A 115 5.95 3.45 17.04
C LEU A 115 6.78 4.74 17.00
N PRO A 116 7.31 5.20 18.15
CA PRO A 116 7.93 6.53 18.25
C PRO A 116 9.21 6.68 17.44
N ASP A 117 9.96 5.60 17.25
CA ASP A 117 11.24 5.58 16.54
C ASP A 117 11.61 4.18 16.03
N LEU A 118 12.73 4.09 15.32
CA LEU A 118 13.22 2.82 14.77
C LEU A 118 13.69 1.83 15.84
N GLU A 119 14.20 2.29 16.96
CA GLU A 119 14.63 1.42 18.06
C GLU A 119 13.44 0.70 18.66
N ALA A 120 12.36 1.43 18.95
CA ALA A 120 11.09 0.87 19.37
C ALA A 120 10.50 -0.09 18.32
N ALA A 121 10.60 0.25 17.03
CA ALA A 121 10.12 -0.60 15.95
C ALA A 121 10.92 -1.92 15.85
N PHE A 122 12.24 -1.89 16.03
CA PHE A 122 13.07 -3.12 16.04
C PHE A 122 12.83 -3.98 17.28
N ALA A 123 12.52 -3.38 18.42
CA ALA A 123 12.27 -4.07 19.70
C ALA A 123 10.83 -4.60 19.84
N ALA A 124 9.91 -4.14 19.01
CA ALA A 124 8.49 -4.50 19.13
C ALA A 124 8.22 -5.97 18.79
N PRO A 125 7.26 -6.61 19.44
CA PRO A 125 6.82 -7.95 19.06
C PRO A 125 5.96 -7.90 17.78
N TYR A 126 6.25 -8.81 16.85
CA TYR A 126 5.50 -8.97 15.61
C TYR A 126 5.01 -10.42 15.48
N PRO A 127 3.80 -10.75 15.94
CA PRO A 127 3.29 -12.13 15.94
C PRO A 127 3.29 -12.79 14.56
N ALA A 128 3.02 -12.03 13.49
CA ALA A 128 3.08 -12.57 12.14
C ALA A 128 4.53 -12.91 11.71
N PHE A 129 5.52 -12.15 12.17
CA PHE A 129 6.93 -12.43 11.91
C PHE A 129 7.40 -13.68 12.66
N GLU A 130 7.02 -13.83 13.92
CA GLU A 130 7.33 -15.02 14.72
C GLU A 130 6.70 -16.28 14.11
N THR A 131 5.42 -16.19 13.69
CA THR A 131 4.73 -17.27 12.97
C THR A 131 5.45 -17.63 11.67
N MET A 132 5.87 -16.64 10.90
CA MET A 132 6.61 -16.82 9.65
C MET A 132 7.95 -17.53 9.90
N LEU A 133 8.74 -17.11 10.91
CA LEU A 133 10.05 -17.71 11.22
C LEU A 133 9.95 -19.20 11.55
N GLY A 134 8.91 -19.62 12.28
CA GLY A 134 8.65 -21.02 12.65
C GLY A 134 8.05 -21.89 11.56
N SER A 135 7.66 -21.29 10.42
CA SER A 135 6.86 -21.96 9.38
C SER A 135 7.65 -22.97 8.53
N GLN A 136 6.90 -23.87 7.88
CA GLN A 136 7.43 -24.74 6.84
C GLN A 136 7.89 -23.92 5.64
N ASP A 137 7.15 -22.85 5.28
CA ASP A 137 7.47 -21.97 4.17
C ASP A 137 8.82 -21.27 4.35
N ALA A 138 9.20 -20.87 5.57
CA ALA A 138 10.52 -20.29 5.83
C ALA A 138 11.67 -21.27 5.62
N ARG A 139 11.44 -22.56 5.84
CA ARG A 139 12.40 -23.63 5.54
C ARG A 139 12.45 -23.93 4.05
N GLU A 140 11.28 -24.06 3.44
CA GLU A 140 11.13 -24.31 2.00
C GLU A 140 11.80 -23.22 1.16
N GLY A 141 11.57 -21.95 1.48
CA GLY A 141 12.17 -20.83 0.74
C GLY A 141 13.71 -20.89 0.72
N ARG A 142 14.33 -21.18 1.86
CA ARG A 142 15.79 -21.35 1.96
C ARG A 142 16.28 -22.56 1.16
N LEU A 143 15.56 -23.68 1.24
CA LEU A 143 15.94 -24.90 0.54
C LEU A 143 15.78 -24.73 -0.98
N ALA A 144 14.67 -24.17 -1.44
CA ALA A 144 14.42 -23.91 -2.85
C ALA A 144 15.48 -22.97 -3.44
N PHE A 145 15.86 -21.91 -2.71
CA PHE A 145 16.92 -21.00 -3.13
C PHE A 145 18.26 -21.72 -3.31
N LEU A 146 18.68 -22.54 -2.35
CA LEU A 146 19.93 -23.32 -2.43
C LEU A 146 19.91 -24.32 -3.58
N GLN A 147 18.76 -24.92 -3.83
CA GLN A 147 18.53 -25.91 -4.91
C GLN A 147 18.24 -25.28 -6.28
N LYS A 148 18.16 -23.93 -6.36
CA LYS A 148 17.83 -23.19 -7.60
C LYS A 148 16.53 -23.65 -8.26
N ARG A 149 15.51 -23.97 -7.48
CA ARG A 149 14.17 -24.35 -7.92
C ARG A 149 13.12 -23.38 -7.41
N ASN A 150 11.93 -23.44 -8.00
CA ASN A 150 10.79 -22.69 -7.49
C ASN A 150 10.34 -23.28 -6.13
N PRO A 151 10.00 -22.41 -5.17
CA PRO A 151 9.45 -22.86 -3.89
C PRO A 151 7.97 -23.26 -4.01
N GLU A 152 7.53 -24.16 -3.12
CA GLU A 152 6.15 -24.57 -2.97
C GLU A 152 5.59 -24.07 -1.64
N TRP A 153 4.83 -23.00 -1.68
CA TRP A 153 4.26 -22.39 -0.47
C TRP A 153 3.03 -23.14 0.01
N ARG A 154 2.95 -23.37 1.33
CA ARG A 154 1.84 -24.07 2.00
C ARG A 154 1.09 -23.20 2.99
N GLY A 155 1.59 -22.02 3.32
CA GLY A 155 0.99 -21.07 4.25
C GLY A 155 1.04 -21.52 5.72
N ARG A 156 1.97 -22.38 6.08
CA ARG A 156 2.07 -22.96 7.43
C ARG A 156 3.51 -23.27 7.84
#